data_c3e978dfd01dd6f340b8bc7f6299efd4
#
_entry.id   c3e978dfd01dd6f340b8bc7f6299efd4
#
_cell.length_a   1.000
_cell.length_b   1.000
_cell.length_c   1.000
_cell.angle_alpha   90.00
_cell.angle_beta   90.00
_cell.angle_gamma   90.00
#
_symmetry.space_group_name_H-M   'P 1'
#
loop_
_entity.id
_entity.type
_entity.pdbx_description
1 polymer ?
#
loop_
_entity_poly.entity_id
_entity_poly.type
_entity_poly.pdbx_seq_one_letter_code
_entity_poly.pdbx_strand_id
1 'polypeptide(L)'
;MRMRFRLAIAALLVLVLACGSALASVQFSYTDDVQKVVLESGLTLLLKENPAFDIIAVGLLSGIGSVHDPEGLEGLTYLTQRNLLSGTTNRTAQELVIELESLGSQLQTAASYDYSAIMLQSTPASFEASFAVLMDLINNSTFPEREFERERSLSQSTLGSLTDDPMNAIVLGYLELFYGEHPYKLSPYGSPIGLTNIRREDTENWHTYMYQPEHIVVAVVGNFDTAELLPLLKTSFGDWQNGYDKQPMPREEVDFVYPAEDRELVINIPTEAAFLIMGYPAPASFDQDSASMAVINSILGEGMSSRLFTEIRDKRGLAYTAMSQYDERLGPSNLLIFLATHPQNVDQARNQVLAEMKRFADEGLTEAEIAHIATQKRGLYIIQNETNLNQALMLAMTELTGRGYQWVDDYMSFFDNVTPEDIKETAQKYFQHYTEVLIIP
;
A
#
# COMPACT_ATOMS: atom_id res chain seq x y z
N MET A 1 9.33 0.25 69.58
CA MET A 1 8.67 1.07 68.56
C MET A 1 9.41 1.11 67.23
N ARG A 2 10.75 1.28 67.21
CA ARG A 2 11.59 1.32 65.96
C ARG A 2 11.65 0.02 65.14
N MET A 3 11.48 -1.17 65.78
CA MET A 3 11.59 -2.46 65.08
C MET A 3 10.29 -2.80 64.35
N ARG A 4 9.11 -2.43 64.88
CA ARG A 4 7.80 -2.61 64.19
C ARG A 4 7.62 -1.70 63.00
N PHE A 5 8.25 -0.54 62.97
CA PHE A 5 8.23 0.41 61.85
C PHE A 5 9.10 -0.09 60.69
N ARG A 6 10.22 -0.74 60.97
CA ARG A 6 11.11 -1.35 59.95
C ARG A 6 10.47 -2.58 59.29
N LEU A 7 9.72 -3.39 60.03
CA LEU A 7 8.98 -4.51 59.50
C LEU A 7 7.79 -4.07 58.62
N ALA A 8 7.12 -2.97 58.97
CA ALA A 8 6.04 -2.40 58.13
C ALA A 8 6.55 -1.82 56.81
N ILE A 9 7.71 -1.16 56.82
CA ILE A 9 8.33 -0.64 55.59
C ILE A 9 8.85 -1.77 54.71
N ALA A 10 9.43 -2.82 55.28
CA ALA A 10 9.85 -4.00 54.51
C ALA A 10 8.67 -4.76 53.89
N ALA A 11 7.54 -4.89 54.63
CA ALA A 11 6.34 -5.48 54.10
C ALA A 11 5.68 -4.65 53.00
N LEU A 12 5.73 -3.31 53.10
CA LEU A 12 5.24 -2.40 52.06
C LEU A 12 6.09 -2.45 50.80
N LEU A 13 7.41 -2.53 50.94
CA LEU A 13 8.38 -2.66 49.83
C LEU A 13 8.21 -4.01 49.10
N VAL A 14 7.95 -5.09 49.82
CA VAL A 14 7.67 -6.41 49.23
C VAL A 14 6.32 -6.43 48.51
N LEU A 15 5.29 -5.73 49.05
CA LEU A 15 4.03 -5.57 48.34
C LEU A 15 4.12 -4.74 47.05
N VAL A 16 4.91 -3.70 47.09
CA VAL A 16 5.16 -2.85 45.88
C VAL A 16 5.98 -3.62 44.82
N LEU A 17 6.93 -4.46 45.26
CA LEU A 17 7.69 -5.34 44.36
C LEU A 17 6.83 -6.50 43.82
N ALA A 18 5.88 -7.01 44.59
CA ALA A 18 4.95 -8.04 44.13
C ALA A 18 3.84 -7.51 43.20
N CYS A 19 3.42 -6.24 43.35
CA CYS A 19 2.53 -5.57 42.40
C CYS A 19 3.23 -5.14 41.11
N GLY A 20 4.56 -4.91 41.14
CA GLY A 20 5.34 -4.54 39.98
C GLY A 20 5.55 -5.68 38.96
N SER A 21 5.37 -6.95 39.39
CA SER A 21 5.50 -8.13 38.52
C SER A 21 4.17 -8.64 37.96
N ALA A 22 3.05 -7.99 38.24
CA ALA A 22 1.72 -8.34 37.73
C ALA A 22 1.13 -7.28 36.76
N LEU A 23 1.95 -6.35 36.27
CA LEU A 23 1.66 -5.71 35.00
C LEU A 23 2.04 -6.74 33.92
N ALA A 24 1.19 -7.73 33.72
CA ALA A 24 1.10 -8.39 32.44
C ALA A 24 0.99 -7.24 31.44
N SER A 25 2.01 -7.07 30.59
CA SER A 25 1.92 -6.21 29.42
C SER A 25 0.63 -6.67 28.73
N VAL A 26 -0.41 -5.83 28.71
CA VAL A 26 -1.55 -6.06 27.82
C VAL A 26 -0.91 -6.06 26.45
N GLN A 27 -0.70 -7.25 25.91
CA GLN A 27 -0.17 -7.39 24.57
C GLN A 27 -1.29 -6.92 23.67
N PHE A 28 -1.12 -5.74 23.09
CA PHE A 28 -2.09 -5.20 22.16
C PHE A 28 -2.14 -6.11 20.94
N SER A 29 -3.31 -6.57 20.57
CA SER A 29 -3.54 -7.38 19.38
C SER A 29 -4.59 -6.72 18.49
N TYR A 30 -4.34 -6.74 17.20
CA TYR A 30 -5.33 -6.32 16.20
C TYR A 30 -6.27 -7.44 15.79
N THR A 31 -5.92 -8.71 16.08
CA THR A 31 -6.57 -9.90 15.50
C THR A 31 -7.29 -10.79 16.49
N ASP A 32 -7.09 -10.61 17.80
CA ASP A 32 -7.66 -11.49 18.83
C ASP A 32 -9.19 -11.67 18.73
N ASP A 33 -9.92 -10.62 18.33
CA ASP A 33 -11.37 -10.61 18.23
C ASP A 33 -11.88 -10.64 16.77
N VAL A 34 -11.01 -10.99 15.80
CA VAL A 34 -11.41 -11.06 14.38
C VAL A 34 -12.14 -12.38 14.11
N GLN A 35 -13.38 -12.29 13.67
CA GLN A 35 -14.13 -13.42 13.14
C GLN A 35 -13.95 -13.53 11.63
N LYS A 36 -13.31 -14.60 11.15
CA LYS A 36 -13.20 -14.93 9.72
C LYS A 36 -14.33 -15.88 9.31
N VAL A 37 -14.98 -15.54 8.20
CA VAL A 37 -16.02 -16.38 7.56
C VAL A 37 -15.71 -16.44 6.06
N VAL A 38 -15.59 -17.64 5.51
CA VAL A 38 -15.49 -17.86 4.06
C VAL A 38 -16.86 -18.33 3.56
N LEU A 39 -17.42 -17.61 2.61
CA LEU A 39 -18.70 -17.94 2.00
C LEU A 39 -18.54 -19.09 0.98
N GLU A 40 -19.64 -19.75 0.62
CA GLU A 40 -19.62 -20.83 -0.40
C GLU A 40 -19.12 -20.34 -1.76
N SER A 41 -19.30 -19.06 -2.07
CA SER A 41 -18.78 -18.40 -3.26
C SER A 41 -17.26 -18.21 -3.27
N GLY A 42 -16.56 -18.44 -2.16
CA GLY A 42 -15.12 -18.17 -1.98
C GLY A 42 -14.80 -16.81 -1.36
N LEU A 43 -15.75 -15.88 -1.31
CA LEU A 43 -15.55 -14.56 -0.71
C LEU A 43 -15.21 -14.70 0.80
N THR A 44 -14.18 -13.97 1.24
CA THR A 44 -13.77 -13.95 2.64
C THR A 44 -14.29 -12.70 3.36
N LEU A 45 -14.95 -12.90 4.49
CA LEU A 45 -15.38 -11.84 5.42
C LEU A 45 -14.50 -11.88 6.67
N LEU A 46 -14.02 -10.70 7.09
CA LEU A 46 -13.33 -10.48 8.35
C LEU A 46 -14.13 -9.45 9.16
N LEU A 47 -14.56 -9.81 10.37
CA LEU A 47 -15.34 -8.91 11.23
C LEU A 47 -14.59 -8.68 12.53
N LYS A 48 -14.44 -7.41 12.91
CA LYS A 48 -13.82 -7.00 14.17
C LYS A 48 -14.65 -5.93 14.86
N GLU A 49 -15.19 -6.25 16.01
CA GLU A 49 -15.89 -5.27 16.84
C GLU A 49 -14.89 -4.31 17.48
N ASN A 50 -15.11 -3.01 17.31
CA ASN A 50 -14.33 -1.95 17.94
C ASN A 50 -15.26 -0.81 18.40
N PRO A 51 -15.80 -0.90 19.62
CA PRO A 51 -16.75 0.08 20.14
C PRO A 51 -16.09 1.39 20.61
N ALA A 52 -14.77 1.56 20.44
CA ALA A 52 -14.06 2.76 20.88
C ALA A 52 -14.52 4.03 20.14
N PHE A 53 -15.02 3.88 18.92
CA PHE A 53 -15.53 4.99 18.08
C PHE A 53 -16.87 4.59 17.47
N ASP A 54 -17.83 5.53 17.42
CA ASP A 54 -19.14 5.33 16.78
C ASP A 54 -19.04 5.39 15.24
N ILE A 55 -18.16 4.58 14.67
CA ILE A 55 -17.92 4.45 13.24
C ILE A 55 -17.81 2.95 12.89
N ILE A 56 -18.45 2.57 11.78
CA ILE A 56 -18.23 1.29 11.11
C ILE A 56 -17.51 1.58 9.81
N ALA A 57 -16.40 0.90 9.59
CA ALA A 57 -15.60 0.99 8.36
C ALA A 57 -15.61 -0.36 7.63
N VAL A 58 -15.77 -0.30 6.31
CA VAL A 58 -15.67 -1.45 5.40
C VAL A 58 -14.52 -1.23 4.45
N GLY A 59 -13.58 -2.17 4.42
CA GLY A 59 -12.58 -2.32 3.38
C GLY A 59 -12.95 -3.52 2.50
N LEU A 60 -13.43 -3.29 1.28
CA LEU A 60 -13.64 -4.32 0.28
C LEU A 60 -12.48 -4.24 -0.71
N LEU A 61 -11.66 -5.28 -0.74
CA LEU A 61 -10.51 -5.37 -1.62
C LEU A 61 -10.70 -6.48 -2.64
N SER A 62 -10.36 -6.15 -3.89
CA SER A 62 -10.24 -7.12 -4.98
C SER A 62 -8.77 -7.33 -5.32
N GLY A 63 -8.34 -8.59 -5.48
CA GLY A 63 -7.00 -8.95 -5.92
C GLY A 63 -6.70 -8.60 -7.39
N ILE A 64 -7.52 -7.74 -7.99
CA ILE A 64 -7.34 -7.27 -9.37
C ILE A 64 -6.88 -5.82 -9.33
N GLY A 65 -5.66 -5.59 -9.79
CA GLY A 65 -5.04 -4.28 -9.95
C GLY A 65 -4.61 -4.04 -11.39
N SER A 66 -3.92 -2.94 -11.64
CA SER A 66 -3.52 -2.53 -13.00
C SER A 66 -2.54 -3.51 -13.68
N VAL A 67 -1.85 -4.35 -12.92
CA VAL A 67 -0.99 -5.42 -13.47
C VAL A 67 -1.78 -6.42 -14.32
N HIS A 68 -3.07 -6.56 -14.05
CA HIS A 68 -3.98 -7.46 -14.76
C HIS A 68 -4.63 -6.81 -16.00
N ASP A 69 -4.45 -5.50 -16.21
CA ASP A 69 -5.04 -4.81 -17.36
C ASP A 69 -4.61 -5.49 -18.66
N PRO A 70 -5.54 -5.81 -19.56
CA PRO A 70 -5.22 -6.44 -20.84
C PRO A 70 -4.29 -5.55 -21.67
N GLU A 71 -3.43 -6.16 -22.48
CA GLU A 71 -2.55 -5.45 -23.39
C GLU A 71 -3.34 -4.52 -24.34
N GLY A 72 -2.93 -3.26 -24.41
CA GLY A 72 -3.60 -2.21 -25.19
C GLY A 72 -4.83 -1.60 -24.51
N LEU A 73 -5.17 -2.02 -23.28
CA LEU A 73 -6.23 -1.46 -22.45
C LEU A 73 -5.69 -1.02 -21.06
N GLU A 74 -4.41 -0.65 -21.00
CA GLU A 74 -3.77 -0.22 -19.75
C GLU A 74 -4.47 1.01 -19.17
N GLY A 75 -4.89 0.94 -17.93
CA GLY A 75 -5.75 1.90 -17.22
C GLY A 75 -7.19 1.43 -17.07
N LEU A 76 -7.53 0.21 -17.56
CA LEU A 76 -8.89 -0.32 -17.48
C LEU A 76 -9.35 -0.50 -16.02
N THR A 77 -8.51 -1.06 -15.15
CA THR A 77 -8.82 -1.20 -13.72
C THR A 77 -9.05 0.16 -13.07
N TYR A 78 -8.17 1.13 -13.31
CA TYR A 78 -8.32 2.48 -12.77
C TYR A 78 -9.61 3.16 -13.26
N LEU A 79 -9.87 3.11 -14.57
CA LEU A 79 -11.05 3.75 -15.15
C LEU A 79 -12.35 3.06 -14.69
N THR A 80 -12.34 1.74 -14.49
CA THR A 80 -13.47 0.99 -13.91
C THR A 80 -13.76 1.45 -12.49
N GLN A 81 -12.74 1.58 -11.64
CA GLN A 81 -12.89 2.08 -10.28
C GLN A 81 -13.41 3.52 -10.23
N ARG A 82 -12.91 4.38 -11.12
CA ARG A 82 -13.39 5.78 -11.23
C ARG A 82 -14.86 5.86 -11.61
N ASN A 83 -15.32 4.97 -12.49
CA ASN A 83 -16.69 4.96 -13.00
C ASN A 83 -17.69 4.26 -12.07
N LEU A 84 -17.29 3.60 -10.99
CA LEU A 84 -18.23 3.00 -10.03
C LEU A 84 -19.22 4.04 -9.47
N LEU A 85 -18.76 5.26 -9.21
CA LEU A 85 -19.58 6.35 -8.67
C LEU A 85 -20.36 7.13 -9.75
N SER A 86 -20.30 6.66 -11.00
CA SER A 86 -20.96 7.36 -12.13
C SER A 86 -22.45 7.07 -12.26
N GLY A 87 -22.96 6.07 -11.57
CA GLY A 87 -24.38 5.75 -11.48
C GLY A 87 -24.68 4.25 -11.54
N THR A 88 -25.85 3.90 -11.06
CA THR A 88 -26.39 2.54 -11.03
C THR A 88 -27.75 2.50 -11.76
N THR A 89 -28.38 1.34 -11.84
CA THR A 89 -29.77 1.24 -12.31
C THR A 89 -30.77 1.95 -11.40
N ASN A 90 -30.40 2.19 -10.13
CA ASN A 90 -31.27 2.75 -9.10
C ASN A 90 -30.97 4.22 -8.79
N ARG A 91 -29.75 4.71 -9.10
CA ARG A 91 -29.24 6.01 -8.68
C ARG A 91 -28.38 6.64 -9.77
N THR A 92 -28.59 7.91 -10.02
CA THR A 92 -27.64 8.72 -10.79
C THR A 92 -26.40 9.07 -9.97
N ALA A 93 -25.32 9.51 -10.60
CA ALA A 93 -24.11 9.98 -9.90
C ALA A 93 -24.42 11.06 -8.85
N GLN A 94 -25.32 12.00 -9.18
CA GLN A 94 -25.71 13.07 -8.26
C GLN A 94 -26.50 12.54 -7.07
N GLU A 95 -27.42 11.60 -7.27
CA GLU A 95 -28.20 10.97 -6.19
C GLU A 95 -27.30 10.16 -5.26
N LEU A 96 -26.30 9.44 -5.78
CA LEU A 96 -25.30 8.74 -4.97
C LEU A 96 -24.56 9.68 -4.01
N VAL A 97 -24.07 10.81 -4.52
CA VAL A 97 -23.37 11.82 -3.71
C VAL A 97 -24.30 12.40 -2.64
N ILE A 98 -25.50 12.85 -3.02
CA ILE A 98 -26.47 13.44 -2.10
C ILE A 98 -26.89 12.44 -1.01
N GLU A 99 -27.13 11.18 -1.37
CA GLU A 99 -27.53 10.14 -0.41
C GLU A 99 -26.41 9.87 0.60
N LEU A 100 -25.16 9.64 0.15
CA LEU A 100 -24.01 9.42 1.03
C LEU A 100 -23.75 10.63 1.95
N GLU A 101 -23.82 11.86 1.41
CA GLU A 101 -23.65 13.07 2.22
C GLU A 101 -24.77 13.21 3.27
N SER A 102 -26.02 12.91 2.91
CA SER A 102 -27.15 12.98 3.84
C SER A 102 -27.06 11.94 4.96
N LEU A 103 -26.44 10.80 4.70
CA LEU A 103 -26.16 9.74 5.68
C LEU A 103 -24.92 10.05 6.54
N GLY A 104 -24.17 11.11 6.23
CA GLY A 104 -22.89 11.42 6.88
C GLY A 104 -21.84 10.35 6.61
N SER A 105 -21.91 9.66 5.48
CA SER A 105 -21.06 8.54 5.10
C SER A 105 -20.06 8.93 4.03
N GLN A 106 -18.91 8.28 4.04
CA GLN A 106 -17.87 8.46 3.04
C GLN A 106 -17.64 7.14 2.31
N LEU A 107 -17.69 7.21 0.97
CA LEU A 107 -17.37 6.08 0.09
C LEU A 107 -16.31 6.53 -0.92
N GLN A 108 -15.24 5.75 -1.01
CA GLN A 108 -14.11 6.01 -1.88
C GLN A 108 -13.72 4.74 -2.63
N THR A 109 -13.13 4.90 -3.82
CA THR A 109 -12.59 3.81 -4.63
C THR A 109 -11.13 4.07 -4.94
N ALA A 110 -10.33 3.02 -5.03
CA ALA A 110 -8.92 3.10 -5.36
C ALA A 110 -8.51 1.94 -6.26
N ALA A 111 -7.54 2.20 -7.16
CA ALA A 111 -6.84 1.18 -7.92
C ALA A 111 -5.33 1.31 -7.66
N SER A 112 -4.68 0.17 -7.41
CA SER A 112 -3.24 0.06 -7.25
C SER A 112 -2.68 -0.86 -8.33
N TYR A 113 -1.40 -1.22 -8.23
CA TYR A 113 -0.79 -2.19 -9.13
C TYR A 113 -1.39 -3.58 -8.97
N ASP A 114 -1.49 -4.06 -7.74
CA ASP A 114 -1.80 -5.47 -7.43
C ASP A 114 -3.24 -5.68 -6.95
N TYR A 115 -3.94 -4.62 -6.59
CA TYR A 115 -5.28 -4.68 -6.02
C TYR A 115 -6.10 -3.43 -6.31
N SER A 116 -7.39 -3.53 -6.07
CA SER A 116 -8.29 -2.38 -6.01
C SER A 116 -9.17 -2.45 -4.76
N ALA A 117 -9.70 -1.29 -4.35
CA ALA A 117 -10.44 -1.18 -3.09
C ALA A 117 -11.69 -0.31 -3.22
N ILE A 118 -12.73 -0.68 -2.47
CA ILE A 118 -13.84 0.21 -2.10
C ILE A 118 -13.80 0.37 -0.58
N MET A 119 -13.84 1.61 -0.14
CA MET A 119 -13.76 2.00 1.26
C MET A 119 -15.03 2.73 1.66
N LEU A 120 -15.74 2.20 2.66
CA LEU A 120 -16.93 2.83 3.22
C LEU A 120 -16.71 3.16 4.69
N GLN A 121 -17.07 4.35 5.12
CA GLN A 121 -17.16 4.74 6.53
C GLN A 121 -18.54 5.33 6.80
N SER A 122 -19.14 4.90 7.90
CA SER A 122 -20.49 5.32 8.29
C SER A 122 -20.66 5.27 9.81
N THR A 123 -21.61 6.02 10.34
CA THR A 123 -22.06 5.80 11.71
C THR A 123 -22.89 4.52 11.82
N PRO A 124 -22.99 3.87 13.01
CA PRO A 124 -23.86 2.71 13.18
C PRO A 124 -25.29 2.93 12.75
N ALA A 125 -25.86 4.13 13.01
CA ALA A 125 -27.23 4.48 12.64
C ALA A 125 -27.47 4.58 11.12
N SER A 126 -26.44 4.92 10.34
CA SER A 126 -26.51 5.06 8.88
C SER A 126 -25.95 3.87 8.13
N PHE A 127 -25.35 2.89 8.83
CA PHE A 127 -24.56 1.84 8.21
C PHE A 127 -25.35 1.01 7.19
N GLU A 128 -26.54 0.52 7.56
CA GLU A 128 -27.33 -0.34 6.68
C GLU A 128 -27.69 0.36 5.37
N ALA A 129 -28.10 1.64 5.45
CA ALA A 129 -28.41 2.44 4.26
C ALA A 129 -27.16 2.71 3.40
N SER A 130 -26.02 3.03 4.04
CA SER A 130 -24.76 3.28 3.33
C SER A 130 -24.20 2.01 2.70
N PHE A 131 -24.32 0.88 3.39
CA PHE A 131 -23.94 -0.42 2.87
C PHE A 131 -24.81 -0.86 1.69
N ALA A 132 -26.11 -0.53 1.71
CA ALA A 132 -27.00 -0.75 0.57
C ALA A 132 -26.55 0.06 -0.66
N VAL A 133 -26.01 1.29 -0.49
CA VAL A 133 -25.40 2.06 -1.59
C VAL A 133 -24.15 1.34 -2.11
N LEU A 134 -23.27 0.85 -1.24
CA LEU A 134 -22.08 0.08 -1.65
C LEU A 134 -22.49 -1.16 -2.46
N MET A 135 -23.46 -1.92 -1.99
CA MET A 135 -23.95 -3.11 -2.71
C MET A 135 -24.62 -2.76 -4.05
N ASP A 136 -25.27 -1.60 -4.13
CA ASP A 136 -25.85 -1.11 -5.39
C ASP A 136 -24.75 -0.77 -6.41
N LEU A 137 -23.63 -0.17 -5.97
CA LEU A 137 -22.48 0.07 -6.86
C LEU A 137 -21.88 -1.23 -7.39
N ILE A 138 -21.79 -2.24 -6.56
CA ILE A 138 -21.20 -3.53 -6.96
C ILE A 138 -22.12 -4.30 -7.90
N ASN A 139 -23.43 -4.35 -7.60
CA ASN A 139 -24.37 -5.22 -8.32
C ASN A 139 -25.03 -4.54 -9.51
N ASN A 140 -25.15 -3.22 -9.51
CA ASN A 140 -26.03 -2.47 -10.42
C ASN A 140 -25.37 -1.30 -11.14
N SER A 141 -24.03 -1.20 -11.13
CA SER A 141 -23.33 -0.13 -11.88
C SER A 141 -23.66 -0.19 -13.37
N THR A 142 -23.96 0.97 -13.97
CA THR A 142 -24.40 1.08 -15.38
C THR A 142 -23.41 1.77 -16.29
N PHE A 143 -22.39 2.41 -15.74
CA PHE A 143 -21.35 3.13 -16.50
C PHE A 143 -21.97 4.03 -17.59
N PRO A 144 -22.80 5.05 -17.25
CA PRO A 144 -23.49 5.86 -18.25
C PRO A 144 -22.49 6.52 -19.20
N GLU A 145 -22.76 6.45 -20.51
CA GLU A 145 -21.85 6.88 -21.60
C GLU A 145 -21.25 8.26 -21.36
N ARG A 146 -22.09 9.24 -20.97
CA ARG A 146 -21.63 10.60 -20.71
C ARG A 146 -20.63 10.69 -19.56
N GLU A 147 -20.89 9.97 -18.48
CA GLU A 147 -20.03 9.97 -17.28
C GLU A 147 -18.75 9.18 -17.57
N PHE A 148 -18.85 8.05 -18.28
CA PHE A 148 -17.70 7.29 -18.74
C PHE A 148 -16.75 8.15 -19.58
N GLU A 149 -17.25 8.87 -20.57
CA GLU A 149 -16.44 9.77 -21.40
C GLU A 149 -15.81 10.90 -20.60
N ARG A 150 -16.52 11.42 -19.61
CA ARG A 150 -16.00 12.43 -18.68
C ARG A 150 -14.84 11.89 -17.85
N GLU A 151 -15.00 10.72 -17.21
CA GLU A 151 -13.94 10.11 -16.40
C GLU A 151 -12.75 9.67 -17.25
N ARG A 152 -12.98 9.18 -18.46
CA ARG A 152 -11.91 8.87 -19.43
C ARG A 152 -11.09 10.12 -19.79
N SER A 153 -11.77 11.23 -20.09
CA SER A 153 -11.11 12.50 -20.40
C SER A 153 -10.33 13.06 -19.22
N LEU A 154 -10.87 12.96 -18.00
CA LEU A 154 -10.18 13.34 -16.77
C LEU A 154 -8.94 12.46 -16.52
N SER A 155 -9.05 11.16 -16.73
CA SER A 155 -7.94 10.22 -16.60
C SER A 155 -6.80 10.51 -17.60
N GLN A 156 -7.17 10.82 -18.88
CA GLN A 156 -6.20 11.25 -19.88
C GLN A 156 -5.51 12.56 -19.50
N SER A 157 -6.27 13.53 -18.97
CA SER A 157 -5.70 14.79 -18.50
C SER A 157 -4.77 14.59 -17.30
N THR A 158 -5.16 13.74 -16.35
CA THR A 158 -4.31 13.40 -15.19
C THR A 158 -3.00 12.75 -15.66
N LEU A 159 -3.09 11.76 -16.54
CA LEU A 159 -1.92 11.08 -17.08
C LEU A 159 -0.99 12.05 -17.85
N GLY A 160 -1.58 12.97 -18.65
CA GLY A 160 -0.82 14.01 -19.34
C GLY A 160 -0.08 14.93 -18.37
N SER A 161 -0.74 15.34 -17.28
CA SER A 161 -0.12 16.23 -16.29
C SER A 161 1.04 15.57 -15.50
N LEU A 162 1.06 14.23 -15.42
CA LEU A 162 2.19 13.52 -14.79
C LEU A 162 3.49 13.73 -15.58
N THR A 163 3.43 13.81 -16.91
CA THR A 163 4.62 13.99 -17.75
C THR A 163 5.12 15.43 -17.77
N ASP A 164 4.30 16.40 -17.37
CA ASP A 164 4.67 17.81 -17.32
C ASP A 164 5.49 18.16 -16.06
N ASP A 165 5.40 17.36 -15.02
CA ASP A 165 6.17 17.50 -13.78
C ASP A 165 7.47 16.70 -13.86
N PRO A 166 8.66 17.33 -13.71
CA PRO A 166 9.95 16.61 -13.77
C PRO A 166 10.09 15.46 -12.76
N MET A 167 9.45 15.57 -11.59
CA MET A 167 9.46 14.53 -10.57
C MET A 167 8.71 13.28 -11.04
N ASN A 168 7.55 13.47 -11.65
CA ASN A 168 6.77 12.35 -12.18
C ASN A 168 7.42 11.79 -13.46
N ALA A 169 7.96 12.68 -14.34
CA ALA A 169 8.62 12.28 -15.58
C ALA A 169 9.84 11.37 -15.30
N ILE A 170 10.63 11.67 -14.25
CA ILE A 170 11.79 10.84 -13.90
C ILE A 170 11.36 9.47 -13.35
N VAL A 171 10.27 9.43 -12.55
CA VAL A 171 9.71 8.15 -12.04
C VAL A 171 9.20 7.28 -13.18
N LEU A 172 8.45 7.87 -14.13
CA LEU A 172 7.94 7.12 -15.31
C LEU A 172 9.08 6.59 -16.17
N GLY A 173 10.09 7.41 -16.44
CA GLY A 173 11.29 6.99 -17.19
C GLY A 173 12.06 5.86 -16.48
N TYR A 174 12.14 5.93 -15.15
CA TYR A 174 12.74 4.87 -14.35
C TYR A 174 11.95 3.57 -14.43
N LEU A 175 10.62 3.62 -14.22
CA LEU A 175 9.77 2.44 -14.28
C LEU A 175 9.86 1.73 -15.63
N GLU A 176 9.84 2.49 -16.73
CA GLU A 176 10.00 1.94 -18.07
C GLU A 176 11.37 1.27 -18.27
N LEU A 177 12.46 1.92 -17.84
CA LEU A 177 13.81 1.40 -17.98
C LEU A 177 14.07 0.17 -17.09
N PHE A 178 13.53 0.17 -15.87
CA PHE A 178 13.73 -0.91 -14.90
C PHE A 178 12.90 -2.13 -15.24
N TYR A 179 11.59 -1.95 -15.45
CA TYR A 179 10.64 -3.04 -15.63
C TYR A 179 10.52 -3.58 -17.07
N GLY A 180 10.95 -2.80 -18.09
CA GLY A 180 10.92 -3.26 -19.48
C GLY A 180 9.53 -3.64 -19.97
N GLU A 181 9.27 -4.93 -20.20
CA GLU A 181 7.97 -5.41 -20.67
C GLU A 181 6.98 -5.75 -19.53
N HIS A 182 7.44 -5.79 -18.28
CA HIS A 182 6.58 -6.07 -17.15
C HIS A 182 5.53 -4.96 -16.94
N PRO A 183 4.27 -5.26 -16.59
CA PRO A 183 3.20 -4.26 -16.42
C PRO A 183 3.49 -3.16 -15.40
N TYR A 184 4.34 -3.43 -14.42
CA TYR A 184 4.76 -2.42 -13.43
C TYR A 184 5.53 -1.23 -14.04
N LYS A 185 5.89 -1.29 -15.33
CA LYS A 185 6.48 -0.14 -16.04
C LYS A 185 5.53 1.05 -16.18
N LEU A 186 4.24 0.80 -16.15
CA LEU A 186 3.21 1.84 -16.26
C LEU A 186 2.69 2.22 -14.88
N SER A 187 2.25 3.46 -14.72
CA SER A 187 1.49 3.82 -13.52
C SER A 187 0.12 3.12 -13.52
N PRO A 188 -0.54 2.97 -12.35
CA PRO A 188 -1.91 2.44 -12.30
C PRO A 188 -2.93 3.25 -13.11
N TYR A 189 -2.62 4.52 -13.47
CA TYR A 189 -3.46 5.34 -14.35
C TYR A 189 -3.49 4.83 -15.80
N GLY A 190 -2.60 3.91 -16.18
CA GLY A 190 -2.53 3.29 -17.48
C GLY A 190 -1.61 3.99 -18.48
N SER A 191 -1.95 3.87 -19.76
CA SER A 191 -1.21 4.48 -20.88
C SER A 191 -2.13 5.39 -21.72
N PRO A 192 -1.57 6.37 -22.46
CA PRO A 192 -2.37 7.20 -23.39
C PRO A 192 -3.10 6.36 -24.45
N ILE A 193 -2.47 5.28 -24.92
CA ILE A 193 -3.03 4.37 -25.92
C ILE A 193 -4.15 3.53 -25.25
N GLY A 194 -3.87 2.94 -24.08
CA GLY A 194 -4.84 2.16 -23.34
C GLY A 194 -6.11 2.95 -23.04
N LEU A 195 -5.98 4.14 -22.44
CA LEU A 195 -7.14 5.02 -22.14
C LEU A 195 -7.92 5.44 -23.40
N THR A 196 -7.27 5.52 -24.56
CA THR A 196 -7.95 5.83 -25.83
C THR A 196 -8.73 4.64 -26.37
N ASN A 197 -8.20 3.44 -26.20
CA ASN A 197 -8.79 2.21 -26.72
C ASN A 197 -9.95 1.68 -25.85
N ILE A 198 -9.92 1.92 -24.53
CA ILE A 198 -10.93 1.46 -23.59
C ILE A 198 -12.31 1.98 -23.99
N ARG A 199 -13.28 1.09 -24.08
CA ARG A 199 -14.69 1.39 -24.35
C ARG A 199 -15.50 1.14 -23.09
N ARG A 200 -16.68 1.75 -23.03
CA ARG A 200 -17.62 1.56 -21.92
C ARG A 200 -17.93 0.07 -21.68
N GLU A 201 -18.12 -0.71 -22.74
CA GLU A 201 -18.37 -2.15 -22.65
C GLU A 201 -17.20 -2.93 -21.99
N ASP A 202 -15.96 -2.50 -22.25
CA ASP A 202 -14.78 -3.10 -21.61
C ASP A 202 -14.83 -2.87 -20.09
N THR A 203 -15.22 -1.65 -19.67
CA THR A 203 -15.37 -1.29 -18.26
C THR A 203 -16.50 -2.07 -17.58
N GLU A 204 -17.66 -2.25 -18.25
CA GLU A 204 -18.77 -3.06 -17.74
C GLU A 204 -18.36 -4.54 -17.54
N ASN A 205 -17.68 -5.10 -18.51
CA ASN A 205 -17.22 -6.48 -18.43
C ASN A 205 -16.09 -6.64 -17.41
N TRP A 206 -15.15 -5.67 -17.36
CA TRP A 206 -14.03 -5.69 -16.41
C TRP A 206 -14.51 -5.56 -14.97
N HIS A 207 -15.53 -4.75 -14.72
CA HIS A 207 -16.20 -4.69 -13.43
C HIS A 207 -16.70 -6.08 -12.99
N THR A 208 -17.35 -6.84 -13.90
CA THR A 208 -17.79 -8.20 -13.61
C THR A 208 -16.62 -9.13 -13.26
N TYR A 209 -15.45 -8.95 -13.90
CA TYR A 209 -14.25 -9.72 -13.59
C TYR A 209 -13.64 -9.34 -12.24
N MET A 210 -13.49 -8.05 -11.99
CA MET A 210 -12.87 -7.54 -10.75
C MET A 210 -13.62 -7.98 -9.48
N TYR A 211 -14.93 -8.06 -9.57
CA TYR A 211 -15.81 -8.39 -8.43
C TYR A 211 -16.28 -9.86 -8.46
N GLN A 212 -15.48 -10.79 -9.03
CA GLN A 212 -15.70 -12.21 -8.78
C GLN A 212 -15.41 -12.54 -7.31
N PRO A 213 -16.25 -13.35 -6.63
CA PRO A 213 -16.14 -13.63 -5.20
C PRO A 213 -14.78 -14.14 -4.75
N GLU A 214 -14.14 -14.98 -5.57
CA GLU A 214 -12.81 -15.53 -5.29
C GLU A 214 -11.70 -14.50 -5.24
N HIS A 215 -11.91 -13.33 -5.82
CA HIS A 215 -10.95 -12.21 -5.79
C HIS A 215 -11.15 -11.30 -4.59
N ILE A 216 -12.22 -11.49 -3.78
CA ILE A 216 -12.68 -10.48 -2.83
C ILE A 216 -12.43 -10.88 -1.39
N VAL A 217 -11.84 -9.94 -0.64
CA VAL A 217 -11.82 -9.93 0.82
C VAL A 217 -12.54 -8.68 1.31
N VAL A 218 -13.49 -8.88 2.23
CA VAL A 218 -14.21 -7.79 2.90
C VAL A 218 -13.87 -7.81 4.39
N ALA A 219 -13.29 -6.73 4.89
CA ALA A 219 -13.10 -6.55 6.31
C ALA A 219 -14.03 -5.42 6.83
N VAL A 220 -14.69 -5.69 7.94
CA VAL A 220 -15.55 -4.72 8.64
C VAL A 220 -15.02 -4.53 10.05
N VAL A 221 -14.69 -3.28 10.40
CA VAL A 221 -14.19 -2.92 11.73
C VAL A 221 -15.02 -1.77 12.27
N GLY A 222 -15.50 -1.88 13.51
CA GLY A 222 -16.24 -0.78 14.11
C GLY A 222 -17.20 -1.15 15.23
N ASN A 223 -18.07 -0.18 15.55
CA ASN A 223 -19.08 -0.34 16.59
C ASN A 223 -20.34 -1.02 16.05
N PHE A 224 -20.37 -2.34 16.06
CA PHE A 224 -21.50 -3.18 15.65
C PHE A 224 -21.55 -4.45 16.52
N ASP A 225 -22.65 -5.17 16.48
CA ASP A 225 -22.78 -6.53 16.99
C ASP A 225 -22.64 -7.52 15.84
N THR A 226 -21.64 -8.39 15.92
CA THR A 226 -21.34 -9.37 14.86
C THR A 226 -22.52 -10.34 14.63
N ALA A 227 -23.31 -10.68 15.68
CA ALA A 227 -24.46 -11.53 15.53
C ALA A 227 -25.59 -10.89 14.73
N GLU A 228 -25.69 -9.55 14.75
CA GLU A 228 -26.66 -8.78 13.95
C GLU A 228 -26.13 -8.49 12.54
N LEU A 229 -24.84 -8.14 12.40
CA LEU A 229 -24.26 -7.73 11.12
C LEU A 229 -23.97 -8.91 10.17
N LEU A 230 -23.48 -10.03 10.69
CA LEU A 230 -23.08 -11.17 9.84
C LEU A 230 -24.22 -11.75 8.98
N PRO A 231 -25.47 -11.86 9.45
CA PRO A 231 -26.59 -12.26 8.58
C PRO A 231 -26.83 -11.30 7.42
N LEU A 232 -26.72 -9.99 7.64
CA LEU A 232 -26.84 -8.98 6.57
C LEU A 232 -25.77 -9.18 5.50
N LEU A 233 -24.49 -9.32 5.92
CA LEU A 233 -23.38 -9.54 4.99
C LEU A 233 -23.52 -10.85 4.21
N LYS A 234 -23.90 -11.94 4.89
CA LYS A 234 -24.14 -13.23 4.24
C LYS A 234 -25.26 -13.16 3.22
N THR A 235 -26.33 -12.43 3.47
CA THR A 235 -27.43 -12.25 2.53
C THR A 235 -26.98 -11.40 1.35
N SER A 236 -26.24 -10.30 1.59
CA SER A 236 -25.82 -9.38 0.54
C SER A 236 -24.78 -9.96 -0.42
N PHE A 237 -23.89 -10.83 0.08
CA PHE A 237 -22.83 -11.47 -0.72
C PHE A 237 -23.12 -12.92 -1.08
N GLY A 238 -24.21 -13.52 -0.55
CA GLY A 238 -24.46 -14.94 -0.67
C GLY A 238 -24.84 -15.43 -2.07
N ASP A 239 -25.44 -14.56 -2.88
CA ASP A 239 -25.91 -14.88 -4.22
C ASP A 239 -24.82 -14.62 -5.31
N TRP A 240 -23.63 -14.19 -4.92
CA TRP A 240 -22.54 -13.96 -5.86
C TRP A 240 -22.05 -15.27 -6.46
N GLN A 241 -21.96 -15.28 -7.79
CA GLN A 241 -21.54 -16.46 -8.55
C GLN A 241 -20.17 -16.23 -9.16
N ASN A 242 -19.37 -17.30 -9.17
CA ASN A 242 -18.08 -17.35 -9.84
C ASN A 242 -18.28 -17.66 -11.33
N GLY A 243 -17.30 -17.26 -12.11
CA GLY A 243 -17.21 -17.59 -13.52
C GLY A 243 -17.30 -16.37 -14.43
N TYR A 244 -16.16 -16.05 -15.03
CA TYR A 244 -16.04 -14.97 -15.99
C TYR A 244 -15.60 -15.55 -17.34
N ASP A 245 -16.42 -15.33 -18.36
CA ASP A 245 -16.21 -15.85 -19.72
C ASP A 245 -16.27 -14.75 -20.80
N LYS A 246 -16.23 -13.48 -20.37
CA LYS A 246 -16.35 -12.32 -21.25
C LYS A 246 -15.00 -11.77 -21.68
N GLN A 247 -15.02 -10.80 -22.58
CA GLN A 247 -13.84 -10.01 -22.95
C GLN A 247 -13.99 -8.59 -22.37
N PRO A 248 -12.90 -7.89 -22.01
CA PRO A 248 -11.51 -8.36 -22.16
C PRO A 248 -11.09 -9.39 -21.12
N MET A 249 -10.17 -10.28 -21.49
CA MET A 249 -9.53 -11.20 -20.55
C MET A 249 -8.35 -10.52 -19.84
N PRO A 250 -8.03 -10.88 -18.59
CA PRO A 250 -6.88 -10.34 -17.88
C PRO A 250 -5.57 -10.67 -18.63
N ARG A 251 -4.57 -9.85 -18.41
CA ARG A 251 -3.21 -10.12 -18.92
C ARG A 251 -2.68 -11.41 -18.29
N GLU A 252 -1.98 -12.20 -19.08
CA GLU A 252 -1.20 -13.32 -18.56
C GLU A 252 -0.03 -12.81 -17.71
N GLU A 253 0.37 -13.58 -16.70
CA GLU A 253 1.52 -13.27 -15.86
C GLU A 253 2.79 -13.14 -16.72
N VAL A 254 3.57 -12.11 -16.47
CA VAL A 254 4.79 -11.82 -17.20
C VAL A 254 6.00 -12.14 -16.32
N ASP A 255 6.81 -13.09 -16.76
CA ASP A 255 8.10 -13.37 -16.12
C ASP A 255 8.98 -12.11 -16.10
N PHE A 256 9.61 -11.84 -14.98
CA PHE A 256 10.52 -10.72 -14.84
C PHE A 256 11.90 -11.16 -14.39
N VAL A 257 12.93 -10.65 -15.07
CA VAL A 257 14.33 -10.84 -14.70
C VAL A 257 14.94 -9.48 -14.39
N TYR A 258 15.46 -9.33 -13.19
CA TYR A 258 16.14 -8.10 -12.79
C TYR A 258 17.33 -7.77 -13.70
N PRO A 259 17.64 -6.48 -13.91
CA PRO A 259 18.80 -6.07 -14.68
C PRO A 259 20.09 -6.75 -14.17
N ALA A 260 20.85 -7.34 -15.10
CA ALA A 260 22.14 -8.00 -14.82
C ALA A 260 23.34 -7.07 -15.09
N GLU A 261 23.08 -5.82 -15.45
CA GLU A 261 24.08 -4.76 -15.68
C GLU A 261 23.47 -3.41 -15.33
N ASP A 262 24.30 -2.44 -15.06
CA ASP A 262 23.85 -1.07 -14.79
C ASP A 262 23.18 -0.47 -16.03
N ARG A 263 22.07 0.23 -15.83
CA ARG A 263 21.29 0.91 -16.88
C ARG A 263 21.22 2.40 -16.57
N GLU A 264 21.43 3.23 -17.57
CA GLU A 264 21.41 4.68 -17.41
C GLU A 264 20.60 5.35 -18.52
N LEU A 265 19.80 6.36 -18.16
CA LEU A 265 19.04 7.19 -19.07
C LEU A 265 19.19 8.66 -18.65
N VAL A 266 19.56 9.52 -19.60
CA VAL A 266 19.60 10.97 -19.40
C VAL A 266 18.50 11.63 -20.20
N ILE A 267 17.69 12.44 -19.52
CA ILE A 267 16.59 13.19 -20.11
C ILE A 267 16.89 14.68 -19.96
N ASN A 268 16.84 15.43 -21.05
CA ASN A 268 17.03 16.88 -21.04
C ASN A 268 15.65 17.56 -20.96
N ILE A 269 15.38 18.21 -19.86
CA ILE A 269 14.16 19.02 -19.64
C ILE A 269 14.60 20.38 -19.10
N PRO A 270 14.06 21.50 -19.59
CA PRO A 270 14.38 22.83 -19.05
C PRO A 270 13.96 22.94 -17.57
N THR A 271 14.92 22.78 -16.66
CA THR A 271 14.74 22.84 -15.21
C THR A 271 15.89 23.64 -14.58
N GLU A 272 15.71 24.16 -13.36
CA GLU A 272 16.79 24.82 -12.61
C GLU A 272 17.64 23.80 -11.83
N ALA A 273 17.05 22.68 -11.44
CA ALA A 273 17.69 21.60 -10.70
C ALA A 273 17.89 20.37 -11.57
N ALA A 274 18.85 19.54 -11.22
CA ALA A 274 18.95 18.18 -11.70
C ALA A 274 18.21 17.24 -10.77
N PHE A 275 17.56 16.24 -11.35
CA PHE A 275 16.85 15.18 -10.61
C PHE A 275 17.48 13.85 -10.96
N LEU A 276 17.77 13.05 -9.95
CA LEU A 276 18.36 11.72 -10.09
C LEU A 276 17.47 10.70 -9.39
N ILE A 277 17.09 9.64 -10.10
CA ILE A 277 16.59 8.40 -9.50
C ILE A 277 17.62 7.30 -9.75
N MET A 278 17.98 6.58 -8.71
CA MET A 278 18.76 5.35 -8.78
C MET A 278 17.98 4.25 -8.08
N GLY A 279 17.66 3.19 -8.79
CA GLY A 279 16.89 2.07 -8.25
C GLY A 279 17.64 0.76 -8.32
N TYR A 280 17.50 -0.03 -7.29
CA TYR A 280 18.06 -1.36 -7.16
C TYR A 280 16.96 -2.42 -7.11
N PRO A 281 17.20 -3.66 -7.57
CA PRO A 281 16.34 -4.78 -7.24
C PRO A 281 16.05 -4.85 -5.74
N ALA A 282 14.86 -5.32 -5.38
CA ALA A 282 14.48 -5.53 -4.00
C ALA A 282 13.58 -6.77 -3.87
N PRO A 283 13.51 -7.41 -2.70
CA PRO A 283 12.65 -8.57 -2.46
C PRO A 283 11.17 -8.17 -2.59
N ALA A 284 10.35 -9.10 -3.05
CA ALA A 284 8.89 -8.95 -3.03
C ALA A 284 8.34 -9.02 -1.60
N SER A 285 7.08 -8.64 -1.41
CA SER A 285 6.42 -8.57 -0.08
C SER A 285 6.49 -9.86 0.75
N PHE A 286 6.60 -11.02 0.12
CA PHE A 286 6.62 -12.32 0.82
C PHE A 286 8.00 -12.92 0.98
N ASP A 287 9.01 -12.31 0.40
CA ASP A 287 10.39 -12.79 0.51
C ASP A 287 10.91 -12.62 1.93
N GLN A 288 11.72 -13.57 2.40
CA GLN A 288 12.34 -13.51 3.74
C GLN A 288 13.27 -12.29 3.91
N ASP A 289 13.80 -11.74 2.83
CA ASP A 289 14.69 -10.58 2.85
C ASP A 289 13.92 -9.24 2.97
N SER A 290 12.57 -9.26 2.89
CA SER A 290 11.77 -8.02 2.89
C SER A 290 11.90 -7.21 4.19
N ALA A 291 11.99 -7.88 5.35
CA ALA A 291 12.25 -7.22 6.64
C ALA A 291 13.60 -6.49 6.64
N SER A 292 14.66 -7.16 6.16
CA SER A 292 16.01 -6.57 6.07
C SER A 292 16.03 -5.39 5.11
N MET A 293 15.36 -5.50 3.96
CA MET A 293 15.26 -4.40 2.99
C MET A 293 14.50 -3.20 3.57
N ALA A 294 13.42 -3.42 4.32
CA ALA A 294 12.68 -2.35 4.99
C ALA A 294 13.53 -1.64 6.06
N VAL A 295 14.37 -2.38 6.79
CA VAL A 295 15.33 -1.80 7.74
C VAL A 295 16.41 -0.99 6.99
N ILE A 296 16.98 -1.53 5.92
CA ILE A 296 17.94 -0.81 5.07
C ILE A 296 17.34 0.50 4.57
N ASN A 297 16.13 0.46 3.99
CA ASN A 297 15.44 1.65 3.48
C ASN A 297 15.27 2.72 4.57
N SER A 298 14.89 2.32 5.79
CA SER A 298 14.68 3.27 6.88
C SER A 298 15.98 3.97 7.29
N ILE A 299 17.08 3.25 7.41
CA ILE A 299 18.40 3.85 7.71
C ILE A 299 18.91 4.66 6.51
N LEU A 300 18.67 4.18 5.29
CA LEU A 300 19.16 4.83 4.09
C LEU A 300 18.51 6.20 3.86
N GLY A 301 17.18 6.26 3.79
CA GLY A 301 16.52 7.47 3.29
C GLY A 301 15.17 7.84 3.92
N GLU A 302 14.66 7.15 4.96
CA GLU A 302 13.44 7.54 5.64
C GLU A 302 13.71 8.56 6.76
N GLY A 303 13.29 9.81 6.52
CA GLY A 303 13.36 10.87 7.53
C GLY A 303 14.70 11.59 7.65
N MET A 304 14.74 12.56 8.56
CA MET A 304 15.87 13.50 8.70
C MET A 304 17.13 12.91 9.37
N SER A 305 17.01 11.77 10.02
CA SER A 305 18.15 11.06 10.62
C SER A 305 18.79 10.03 9.68
N SER A 306 18.22 9.83 8.50
CA SER A 306 18.70 8.87 7.51
C SER A 306 20.10 9.24 6.97
N ARG A 307 20.80 8.23 6.43
CA ARG A 307 22.16 8.41 5.89
C ARG A 307 22.19 9.35 4.69
N LEU A 308 21.24 9.23 3.76
CA LEU A 308 21.16 10.13 2.61
C LEU A 308 20.93 11.57 3.03
N PHE A 309 20.02 11.81 3.99
CA PHE A 309 19.77 13.15 4.49
C PHE A 309 21.00 13.72 5.18
N THR A 310 21.58 12.99 6.13
CA THR A 310 22.70 13.48 6.95
C THR A 310 23.99 13.60 6.16
N GLU A 311 24.34 12.63 5.30
CA GLU A 311 25.62 12.61 4.60
C GLU A 311 25.61 13.46 3.32
N ILE A 312 24.49 13.49 2.59
CA ILE A 312 24.43 14.18 1.28
C ILE A 312 23.91 15.61 1.47
N ARG A 313 22.79 15.77 2.18
CA ARG A 313 22.13 17.06 2.31
C ARG A 313 22.74 17.91 3.43
N ASP A 314 22.79 17.39 4.66
CA ASP A 314 23.16 18.20 5.85
C ASP A 314 24.67 18.48 5.90
N LYS A 315 25.53 17.46 5.86
CA LYS A 315 26.97 17.61 6.01
C LYS A 315 27.67 18.19 4.79
N ARG A 316 27.22 17.83 3.58
CA ARG A 316 27.91 18.20 2.34
C ARG A 316 27.17 19.24 1.50
N GLY A 317 25.90 19.49 1.77
CA GLY A 317 25.09 20.43 1.00
C GLY A 317 24.97 20.06 -0.48
N LEU A 318 25.06 18.77 -0.81
CA LEU A 318 25.07 18.30 -2.20
C LEU A 318 23.69 18.20 -2.81
N ALA A 319 22.62 18.08 -2.02
CA ALA A 319 21.26 17.93 -2.50
C ALA A 319 20.25 18.73 -1.67
N TYR A 320 19.18 19.18 -2.31
CA TYR A 320 18.02 19.80 -1.64
C TYR A 320 17.11 18.74 -1.05
N THR A 321 16.94 17.63 -1.79
CA THR A 321 16.19 16.44 -1.38
C THR A 321 17.09 15.22 -1.55
N ALA A 322 17.09 14.35 -0.55
CA ALA A 322 17.79 13.07 -0.57
C ALA A 322 16.99 12.08 0.27
N MET A 323 16.40 11.08 -0.38
CA MET A 323 15.53 10.10 0.27
C MET A 323 15.58 8.76 -0.44
N SER A 324 15.10 7.71 0.23
CA SER A 324 14.86 6.41 -0.39
C SER A 324 13.45 5.92 -0.09
N GLN A 325 12.97 5.01 -0.94
CA GLN A 325 11.69 4.35 -0.82
C GLN A 325 11.84 2.90 -1.26
N TYR A 326 11.47 1.97 -0.38
CA TYR A 326 11.28 0.58 -0.76
C TYR A 326 9.86 0.44 -1.34
N ASP A 327 9.78 0.29 -2.66
CA ASP A 327 8.54 0.08 -3.40
C ASP A 327 8.20 -1.43 -3.37
N GLU A 328 7.70 -1.86 -2.21
CA GLU A 328 7.33 -3.23 -1.92
C GLU A 328 6.05 -3.61 -2.69
N ARG A 329 6.12 -4.63 -3.53
CA ARG A 329 5.02 -5.14 -4.36
C ARG A 329 4.84 -6.64 -4.18
N LEU A 330 3.74 -7.20 -4.65
CA LEU A 330 3.53 -8.65 -4.65
C LEU A 330 4.47 -9.36 -5.63
N GLY A 331 4.82 -8.70 -6.72
CA GLY A 331 5.80 -9.14 -7.71
C GLY A 331 7.15 -8.43 -7.58
N PRO A 332 7.86 -8.24 -8.69
CA PRO A 332 9.19 -7.62 -8.72
C PRO A 332 9.19 -6.23 -8.06
N SER A 333 9.96 -6.07 -7.01
CA SER A 333 10.05 -4.86 -6.19
C SER A 333 11.36 -4.12 -6.44
N ASN A 334 11.46 -2.89 -5.96
CA ASN A 334 12.68 -2.09 -6.08
C ASN A 334 12.90 -1.19 -4.87
N LEU A 335 14.18 -0.85 -4.63
CA LEU A 335 14.59 0.19 -3.70
C LEU A 335 14.99 1.42 -4.49
N LEU A 336 14.20 2.49 -4.43
CA LEU A 336 14.43 3.76 -5.08
C LEU A 336 15.24 4.70 -4.20
N ILE A 337 16.18 5.41 -4.79
CA ILE A 337 16.88 6.54 -4.20
C ILE A 337 16.60 7.74 -5.07
N PHE A 338 16.12 8.81 -4.46
CA PHE A 338 15.78 10.04 -5.13
C PHE A 338 16.63 11.21 -4.62
N LEU A 339 17.22 11.97 -5.55
CA LEU A 339 17.95 13.20 -5.26
C LEU A 339 17.43 14.36 -6.13
N ALA A 340 17.27 15.54 -5.52
CA ALA A 340 17.17 16.81 -6.23
C ALA A 340 18.39 17.65 -5.87
N THR A 341 19.18 18.05 -6.87
CA THR A 341 20.49 18.67 -6.67
C THR A 341 20.77 19.77 -7.69
N HIS A 342 21.80 20.56 -7.44
CA HIS A 342 22.32 21.49 -8.45
C HIS A 342 23.06 20.69 -9.55
N PRO A 343 22.90 21.01 -10.85
CA PRO A 343 23.52 20.25 -11.95
C PRO A 343 25.03 20.00 -11.78
N GLN A 344 25.76 20.92 -11.18
CA GLN A 344 27.21 20.80 -10.92
C GLN A 344 27.54 19.77 -9.82
N ASN A 345 26.59 19.38 -9.01
CA ASN A 345 26.81 18.46 -7.88
C ASN A 345 26.40 17.02 -8.21
N VAL A 346 25.79 16.76 -9.37
CA VAL A 346 25.22 15.44 -9.74
C VAL A 346 26.22 14.31 -9.52
N ASP A 347 27.41 14.40 -10.11
CA ASP A 347 28.41 13.32 -10.01
C ASP A 347 28.88 13.11 -8.58
N GLN A 348 29.04 14.18 -7.80
CA GLN A 348 29.46 14.07 -6.41
C GLN A 348 28.36 13.46 -5.54
N ALA A 349 27.10 13.83 -5.76
CA ALA A 349 25.95 13.29 -5.05
C ALA A 349 25.74 11.80 -5.42
N ARG A 350 25.82 11.44 -6.71
CA ARG A 350 25.79 10.04 -7.20
C ARG A 350 26.85 9.19 -6.51
N ASN A 351 28.11 9.65 -6.53
CA ASN A 351 29.21 8.89 -5.92
C ASN A 351 29.01 8.69 -4.42
N GLN A 352 28.38 9.64 -3.73
CA GLN A 352 28.06 9.49 -2.33
C GLN A 352 26.95 8.45 -2.10
N VAL A 353 25.92 8.38 -2.97
CA VAL A 353 24.91 7.31 -2.93
C VAL A 353 25.58 5.95 -3.10
N LEU A 354 26.40 5.79 -4.15
CA LEU A 354 27.12 4.53 -4.40
C LEU A 354 28.01 4.13 -3.21
N ALA A 355 28.63 5.09 -2.54
CA ALA A 355 29.43 4.83 -1.34
C ALA A 355 28.57 4.32 -0.16
N GLU A 356 27.37 4.89 0.05
CA GLU A 356 26.46 4.40 1.10
C GLU A 356 25.90 3.01 0.76
N MET A 357 25.55 2.74 -0.50
CA MET A 357 25.09 1.41 -0.93
C MET A 357 26.17 0.36 -0.73
N LYS A 358 27.41 0.66 -1.12
CA LYS A 358 28.56 -0.21 -0.87
C LYS A 358 28.80 -0.45 0.61
N ARG A 359 28.58 0.56 1.45
CA ARG A 359 28.75 0.46 2.90
C ARG A 359 27.79 -0.56 3.52
N PHE A 360 26.54 -0.66 3.06
CA PHE A 360 25.61 -1.70 3.51
C PHE A 360 26.12 -3.09 3.16
N ALA A 361 26.67 -3.29 1.96
CA ALA A 361 27.20 -4.58 1.50
C ALA A 361 28.51 -4.99 2.24
N ASP A 362 29.35 -4.02 2.56
CA ASP A 362 30.66 -4.30 3.21
C ASP A 362 30.55 -4.37 4.74
N GLU A 363 29.84 -3.42 5.36
CA GLU A 363 29.81 -3.23 6.82
C GLU A 363 28.51 -3.72 7.46
N GLY A 364 27.36 -3.67 6.72
CA GLY A 364 26.03 -3.92 7.26
C GLY A 364 25.56 -2.82 8.21
N LEU A 365 24.82 -3.22 9.24
CA LEU A 365 24.32 -2.39 10.34
C LEU A 365 24.70 -3.01 11.69
N THR A 366 24.75 -2.18 12.71
CA THR A 366 24.90 -2.66 14.09
C THR A 366 23.55 -3.15 14.64
N GLU A 367 23.57 -4.04 15.62
CA GLU A 367 22.37 -4.49 16.36
C GLU A 367 21.59 -3.30 16.94
N ALA A 368 22.30 -2.25 17.42
CA ALA A 368 21.66 -1.07 17.98
C ALA A 368 20.89 -0.23 16.93
N GLU A 369 21.41 -0.09 15.71
CA GLU A 369 20.73 0.55 14.58
C GLU A 369 19.48 -0.23 14.20
N ILE A 370 19.56 -1.55 14.06
CA ILE A 370 18.44 -2.43 13.74
C ILE A 370 17.34 -2.34 14.80
N ALA A 371 17.69 -2.45 16.10
CA ALA A 371 16.75 -2.36 17.21
C ALA A 371 16.05 -0.98 17.27
N HIS A 372 16.78 0.10 16.94
CA HIS A 372 16.20 1.44 16.85
C HIS A 372 15.12 1.50 15.75
N ILE A 373 15.40 0.98 14.56
CA ILE A 373 14.44 0.96 13.45
C ILE A 373 13.25 0.04 13.75
N ALA A 374 13.48 -1.13 14.33
CA ALA A 374 12.39 -2.02 14.75
C ALA A 374 11.42 -1.31 15.72
N THR A 375 11.96 -0.53 16.66
CA THR A 375 11.14 0.29 17.58
C THR A 375 10.37 1.40 16.84
N GLN A 376 11.02 2.08 15.91
CA GLN A 376 10.40 3.14 15.09
C GLN A 376 9.27 2.58 14.22
N LYS A 377 9.52 1.46 13.51
CA LYS A 377 8.52 0.81 12.65
C LYS A 377 7.29 0.37 13.45
N ARG A 378 7.47 -0.24 14.62
CA ARG A 378 6.36 -0.58 15.53
C ARG A 378 5.53 0.65 15.91
N GLY A 379 6.18 1.73 16.30
CA GLY A 379 5.48 2.97 16.66
C GLY A 379 4.67 3.54 15.50
N LEU A 380 5.25 3.62 14.31
CA LEU A 380 4.57 4.10 13.09
C LEU A 380 3.41 3.18 12.69
N TYR A 381 3.58 1.87 12.80
CA TYR A 381 2.54 0.90 12.49
C TYR A 381 1.30 1.07 13.37
N ILE A 382 1.49 1.28 14.69
CA ILE A 382 0.39 1.54 15.61
C ILE A 382 -0.33 2.84 15.25
N ILE A 383 0.41 3.92 14.97
CA ILE A 383 -0.15 5.22 14.59
C ILE A 383 -0.92 5.13 13.27
N GLN A 384 -0.38 4.42 12.27
CA GLN A 384 -1.04 4.25 10.98
C GLN A 384 -2.34 3.46 11.07
N ASN A 385 -2.45 2.54 12.03
CA ASN A 385 -3.60 1.65 12.19
C ASN A 385 -4.51 2.01 13.37
N GLU A 386 -4.55 3.30 13.76
CA GLU A 386 -5.44 3.77 14.84
C GLU A 386 -6.92 3.82 14.43
N THR A 387 -7.23 4.04 13.14
CA THR A 387 -8.62 4.18 12.67
C THR A 387 -9.23 2.84 12.28
N ASN A 388 -10.57 2.72 12.42
CA ASN A 388 -11.31 1.52 11.99
C ASN A 388 -11.11 1.23 10.49
N LEU A 389 -11.03 2.26 9.64
CA LEU A 389 -10.79 2.07 8.21
C LEU A 389 -9.41 1.48 7.94
N ASN A 390 -8.37 2.03 8.55
CA ASN A 390 -7.01 1.52 8.33
C ASN A 390 -6.87 0.08 8.84
N GLN A 391 -7.51 -0.26 9.98
CA GLN A 391 -7.55 -1.64 10.46
C GLN A 391 -8.29 -2.56 9.48
N ALA A 392 -9.44 -2.13 8.94
CA ALA A 392 -10.17 -2.91 7.94
C ALA A 392 -9.35 -3.16 6.68
N LEU A 393 -8.70 -2.11 6.15
CA LEU A 393 -7.84 -2.23 4.97
C LEU A 393 -6.63 -3.14 5.24
N MET A 394 -5.99 -3.01 6.39
CA MET A 394 -4.84 -3.82 6.77
C MET A 394 -5.20 -5.31 6.90
N LEU A 395 -6.30 -5.62 7.59
CA LEU A 395 -6.81 -6.99 7.73
C LEU A 395 -7.16 -7.58 6.37
N ALA A 396 -7.89 -6.82 5.53
CA ALA A 396 -8.27 -7.28 4.21
C ALA A 396 -7.05 -7.46 3.29
N MET A 397 -6.06 -6.56 3.34
CA MET A 397 -4.86 -6.64 2.52
C MET A 397 -4.00 -7.86 2.86
N THR A 398 -3.74 -8.09 4.15
CA THR A 398 -2.93 -9.24 4.58
C THR A 398 -3.61 -10.58 4.28
N GLU A 399 -4.92 -10.63 4.36
CA GLU A 399 -5.70 -11.82 3.96
C GLU A 399 -5.68 -12.01 2.44
N LEU A 400 -5.96 -10.96 1.67
CA LEU A 400 -6.00 -10.97 0.20
C LEU A 400 -4.67 -11.42 -0.40
N THR A 401 -3.56 -10.96 0.18
CA THR A 401 -2.22 -11.26 -0.30
C THR A 401 -1.70 -12.63 0.15
N GLY A 402 -2.50 -13.43 0.85
CA GLY A 402 -2.17 -14.80 1.24
C GLY A 402 -1.31 -14.93 2.50
N ARG A 403 -0.94 -13.83 3.15
CA ARG A 403 -0.26 -13.87 4.47
C ARG A 403 -1.19 -14.32 5.59
N GLY A 404 -2.50 -14.12 5.40
CA GLY A 404 -3.51 -14.28 6.42
C GLY A 404 -3.63 -13.04 7.33
N TYR A 405 -4.83 -12.77 7.81
CA TYR A 405 -5.10 -11.59 8.63
C TYR A 405 -4.30 -11.56 9.95
N GLN A 406 -3.91 -12.72 10.49
CA GLN A 406 -3.10 -12.82 11.72
C GLN A 406 -1.73 -12.17 11.58
N TRP A 407 -1.19 -12.10 10.38
CA TRP A 407 0.11 -11.45 10.11
C TRP A 407 0.15 -9.98 10.55
N VAL A 408 -1.01 -9.36 10.70
CA VAL A 408 -1.13 -8.01 11.25
C VAL A 408 -0.47 -7.87 12.63
N ASP A 409 -0.64 -8.86 13.49
CA ASP A 409 0.03 -8.89 14.80
C ASP A 409 1.49 -9.33 14.68
N ASP A 410 1.81 -10.24 13.76
CA ASP A 410 3.17 -10.71 13.49
C ASP A 410 4.08 -9.58 12.99
N TYR A 411 3.52 -8.55 12.31
CA TYR A 411 4.29 -7.38 11.89
C TYR A 411 4.97 -6.66 13.06
N MET A 412 4.39 -6.70 14.25
CA MET A 412 4.97 -6.06 15.44
C MET A 412 6.33 -6.68 15.82
N SER A 413 6.52 -7.95 15.52
CA SER A 413 7.76 -8.71 15.76
C SER A 413 8.56 -9.00 14.48
N PHE A 414 8.06 -8.59 13.32
CA PHE A 414 8.63 -8.91 12.00
C PHE A 414 10.11 -8.48 11.88
N PHE A 415 10.48 -7.39 12.53
CA PHE A 415 11.83 -6.85 12.52
C PHE A 415 12.74 -7.37 13.65
N ASP A 416 12.20 -8.09 14.64
CA ASP A 416 12.93 -8.49 15.84
C ASP A 416 14.01 -9.56 15.55
N ASN A 417 13.83 -10.31 14.47
CA ASN A 417 14.76 -11.37 14.07
C ASN A 417 15.80 -10.92 13.04
N VAL A 418 15.75 -9.66 12.57
CA VAL A 418 16.72 -9.14 11.61
C VAL A 418 18.06 -8.97 12.27
N THR A 419 19.09 -9.59 11.70
CA THR A 419 20.47 -9.57 12.21
C THR A 419 21.39 -8.69 11.34
N PRO A 420 22.54 -8.24 11.84
CA PRO A 420 23.55 -7.56 11.03
C PRO A 420 23.99 -8.36 9.78
N GLU A 421 24.02 -9.68 9.87
CA GLU A 421 24.38 -10.55 8.74
C GLU A 421 23.28 -10.54 7.68
N ASP A 422 22.00 -10.64 8.07
CA ASP A 422 20.86 -10.57 7.13
C ASP A 422 20.88 -9.25 6.34
N ILE A 423 21.20 -8.12 6.98
CA ILE A 423 21.34 -6.83 6.32
C ILE A 423 22.44 -6.86 5.25
N LYS A 424 23.59 -7.45 5.61
CA LYS A 424 24.74 -7.54 4.73
C LYS A 424 24.48 -8.47 3.55
N GLU A 425 23.92 -9.66 3.79
CA GLU A 425 23.53 -10.61 2.76
C GLU A 425 22.49 -10.02 1.81
N THR A 426 21.47 -9.33 2.34
CA THR A 426 20.45 -8.62 1.54
C THR A 426 21.11 -7.56 0.65
N ALA A 427 21.98 -6.72 1.21
CA ALA A 427 22.67 -5.70 0.43
C ALA A 427 23.59 -6.32 -0.66
N GLN A 428 24.32 -7.39 -0.35
CA GLN A 428 25.17 -8.09 -1.31
C GLN A 428 24.38 -8.76 -2.44
N LYS A 429 23.18 -9.25 -2.13
CA LYS A 429 22.29 -9.89 -3.10
C LYS A 429 21.67 -8.90 -4.07
N TYR A 430 21.16 -7.77 -3.57
CA TYR A 430 20.32 -6.88 -4.35
C TYR A 430 21.02 -5.63 -4.90
N PHE A 431 22.16 -5.20 -4.32
CA PHE A 431 22.82 -3.94 -4.73
C PHE A 431 23.99 -4.14 -5.71
N GLN A 432 23.91 -5.17 -6.54
CA GLN A 432 24.95 -5.47 -7.52
C GLN A 432 24.89 -4.56 -8.75
N HIS A 433 23.68 -4.29 -9.21
CA HIS A 433 23.40 -3.46 -10.40
C HIS A 433 22.27 -2.48 -10.11
N TYR A 434 22.37 -1.31 -10.71
CA TYR A 434 21.35 -0.26 -10.57
C TYR A 434 20.77 0.16 -11.91
N THR A 435 19.61 0.77 -11.86
CA THR A 435 19.00 1.51 -12.97
C THR A 435 18.94 2.97 -12.58
N GLU A 436 19.55 3.85 -13.37
CA GLU A 436 19.57 5.28 -13.12
C GLU A 436 18.83 6.06 -14.20
N VAL A 437 18.04 7.03 -13.79
CA VAL A 437 17.50 8.07 -14.66
C VAL A 437 17.90 9.42 -14.11
N LEU A 438 18.45 10.26 -14.98
CA LEU A 438 18.92 11.60 -14.66
C LEU A 438 18.20 12.63 -15.55
N ILE A 439 17.53 13.59 -14.92
CA ILE A 439 17.05 14.80 -15.60
C ILE A 439 18.03 15.93 -15.35
N ILE A 440 18.48 16.55 -16.46
CA ILE A 440 19.35 17.74 -16.45
C ILE A 440 18.75 18.85 -17.31
N PRO A 441 19.11 20.13 -16.99
CA PRO A 441 18.69 21.30 -17.79
C PRO A 441 19.09 21.23 -19.24
#